data_6fb953aa8a610839283aade3c8a909de
#
_entry.id   6fb953aa8a610839283aade3c8a909de
#
_cell.length_a   1.000
_cell.length_b   1.000
_cell.length_c   1.000
_cell.angle_alpha   90.00
_cell.angle_beta   90.00
_cell.angle_gamma   90.00
#
_symmetry.space_group_name_H-M   'P 1'
#
loop_
_entity.id
_entity.type
_entity.pdbx_description
1 polymer ?
#
loop_
_entity_poly.entity_id
_entity_poly.type
_entity_poly.pdbx_seq_one_letter_code
_entity_poly.pdbx_strand_id
1 'polypeptide(L)'
;MNMTRRDFIKLSAVAAAAAAAGITIPGLNEALAAAAPDKSIRWDKGVCRFCGTGCGVLVGVKDGRVVATQGDPDAPVNGGLLCIKGYFLAKIMYGKDRLTRPLLRMKDGKFDKNGEF
;
A
#
# COMPACT_ATOMS: atom_id res chain seq x y z
N MET A 1 -9.03 10.82 -25.43
CA MET A 1 -8.42 12.15 -25.32
C MET A 1 -6.99 11.97 -24.81
N ASN A 2 -5.97 12.32 -25.61
CA ASN A 2 -4.58 12.26 -25.15
C ASN A 2 -4.23 13.57 -24.46
N MET A 3 -4.26 13.58 -23.14
CA MET A 3 -3.88 14.73 -22.33
C MET A 3 -2.35 14.76 -22.16
N THR A 4 -1.74 15.88 -22.53
CA THR A 4 -0.30 16.07 -22.34
C THR A 4 0.02 16.49 -20.90
N ARG A 5 1.28 16.32 -20.46
CA ARG A 5 1.74 16.83 -19.15
C ARG A 5 1.49 18.33 -18.98
N ARG A 6 1.62 19.09 -20.07
CA ARG A 6 1.40 20.53 -20.10
C ARG A 6 -0.08 20.89 -19.89
N ASP A 7 -0.98 20.11 -20.49
CA ASP A 7 -2.43 20.30 -20.32
C ASP A 7 -2.86 19.95 -18.88
N PHE A 8 -2.27 18.91 -18.30
CA PHE A 8 -2.51 18.58 -16.90
C PHE A 8 -2.11 19.71 -15.94
N ILE A 9 -0.90 20.30 -16.14
CA ILE A 9 -0.44 21.43 -15.30
C ILE A 9 -1.35 22.65 -15.47
N LYS A 10 -1.77 22.98 -16.70
CA LYS A 10 -2.67 24.09 -16.95
C LYS A 10 -4.05 23.88 -16.29
N LEU A 11 -4.62 22.68 -16.42
CA LEU A 11 -5.91 22.34 -15.82
C LEU A 11 -5.86 22.36 -14.28
N SER A 12 -4.78 21.87 -13.69
CA SER A 12 -4.61 21.90 -12.24
C SER A 12 -4.45 23.34 -11.71
N ALA A 13 -3.75 24.21 -12.43
CA ALA A 13 -3.61 25.62 -12.06
C ALA A 13 -4.94 26.37 -12.14
N VAL A 14 -5.75 26.12 -13.20
CA VAL A 14 -7.08 26.70 -13.35
C VAL A 14 -8.02 26.20 -12.24
N ALA A 15 -7.99 24.92 -11.92
CA ALA A 15 -8.80 24.33 -10.84
C ALA A 15 -8.44 24.94 -9.46
N ALA A 16 -7.13 25.14 -9.20
CA ALA A 16 -6.67 25.76 -7.96
C ALA A 16 -7.09 27.24 -7.88
N ALA A 17 -6.99 28.00 -8.97
CA ALA A 17 -7.44 29.40 -9.04
C ALA A 17 -8.97 29.52 -8.86
N ALA A 18 -9.76 28.63 -9.45
CA ALA A 18 -11.19 28.59 -9.28
C ALA A 18 -11.60 28.30 -7.84
N ALA A 19 -10.92 27.36 -7.18
CA ALA A 19 -11.15 27.04 -5.77
C ALA A 19 -10.82 28.24 -4.86
N ALA A 20 -9.72 28.95 -5.12
CA ALA A 20 -9.34 30.15 -4.39
C ALA A 20 -10.33 31.31 -4.59
N ALA A 21 -11.01 31.38 -5.74
CA ALA A 21 -12.07 32.34 -6.05
C ALA A 21 -13.45 31.95 -5.48
N GLY A 22 -13.55 30.84 -4.73
CA GLY A 22 -14.80 30.35 -4.17
C GLY A 22 -15.76 29.74 -5.20
N ILE A 23 -15.28 29.43 -6.39
CA ILE A 23 -16.08 28.78 -7.44
C ILE A 23 -16.21 27.29 -7.11
N THR A 24 -17.41 26.84 -6.86
CA THR A 24 -17.70 25.41 -6.64
C THR A 24 -17.80 24.67 -7.99
N ILE A 25 -16.89 23.72 -8.19
CA ILE A 25 -16.93 22.82 -9.36
C ILE A 25 -17.75 21.60 -8.95
N PRO A 26 -18.89 21.31 -9.62
CA PRO A 26 -19.68 20.11 -9.32
C PRO A 26 -18.81 18.85 -9.40
N GLY A 27 -18.91 17.97 -8.41
CA GLY A 27 -18.14 16.74 -8.32
C GLY A 27 -16.71 16.89 -7.75
N LEU A 28 -16.14 18.10 -7.65
CA LEU A 28 -14.80 18.28 -7.09
C LEU A 28 -14.75 17.96 -5.59
N ASN A 29 -15.75 18.41 -4.84
CA ASN A 29 -15.84 18.13 -3.40
C ASN A 29 -16.01 16.63 -3.13
N GLU A 30 -16.77 15.93 -3.95
CA GLU A 30 -16.94 14.48 -3.88
C GLU A 30 -15.64 13.74 -4.20
N ALA A 31 -14.91 14.18 -5.24
CA ALA A 31 -13.61 13.64 -5.60
C ALA A 31 -12.56 13.89 -4.50
N LEU A 32 -12.53 15.07 -3.90
CA LEU A 32 -11.65 15.41 -2.78
C LEU A 32 -12.00 14.62 -1.52
N ALA A 33 -13.28 14.43 -1.24
CA ALA A 33 -13.75 13.61 -0.12
C ALA A 33 -13.39 12.13 -0.32
N ALA A 34 -13.47 11.61 -1.53
CA ALA A 34 -13.05 10.25 -1.88
C ALA A 34 -11.52 10.06 -1.80
N ALA A 35 -10.75 11.12 -2.02
CA ALA A 35 -9.29 11.12 -1.91
C ALA A 35 -8.80 11.36 -0.47
N ALA A 36 -9.69 11.73 0.47
CA ALA A 36 -9.33 11.96 1.85
C ALA A 36 -8.84 10.66 2.52
N PRO A 37 -7.83 10.74 3.41
CA PRO A 37 -7.37 9.55 4.13
C PRO A 37 -8.51 8.92 4.92
N ASP A 38 -8.69 7.62 4.78
CA ASP A 38 -9.67 6.87 5.57
C ASP A 38 -9.29 6.86 7.05
N LYS A 39 -9.97 7.64 7.86
CA LYS A 39 -9.75 7.76 9.30
C LYS A 39 -10.03 6.46 10.07
N SER A 40 -10.70 5.48 9.46
CA SER A 40 -10.92 4.17 10.08
C SER A 40 -9.69 3.26 9.99
N ILE A 41 -8.67 3.63 9.23
CA ILE A 41 -7.41 2.89 9.14
C ILE A 41 -6.49 3.32 10.29
N ARG A 42 -6.15 2.38 11.16
CA ARG A 42 -5.09 2.55 12.15
C ARG A 42 -3.74 2.27 11.50
N TRP A 43 -2.77 3.14 11.72
CA TRP A 43 -1.42 3.02 11.18
C TRP A 43 -0.43 2.67 12.29
N ASP A 44 0.29 1.56 12.12
CA ASP A 44 1.33 1.10 13.04
C ASP A 44 2.69 1.09 12.33
N LYS A 45 3.76 1.47 13.06
CA LYS A 45 5.13 1.46 12.53
C LYS A 45 5.72 0.04 12.56
N GLY A 46 6.47 -0.28 11.52
CA GLY A 46 7.16 -1.56 11.39
C GLY A 46 8.40 -1.46 10.51
N VAL A 47 9.04 -2.59 10.27
CA VAL A 47 10.22 -2.70 9.40
C VAL A 47 9.92 -3.63 8.23
N CYS A 48 10.36 -3.26 7.05
CA CYS A 48 10.22 -4.08 5.86
C CYS A 48 11.02 -5.38 6.00
N ARG A 49 10.40 -6.52 5.75
CA ARG A 49 10.99 -7.85 5.92
C ARG A 49 11.83 -8.37 4.75
N PHE A 50 11.83 -7.68 3.60
CA PHE A 50 12.38 -8.29 2.36
C PHE A 50 13.89 -8.30 2.27
N CYS A 51 14.55 -7.25 2.70
CA CYS A 51 16.01 -7.18 2.59
C CYS A 51 16.62 -6.45 3.79
N GLY A 52 17.95 -6.48 3.87
CA GLY A 52 18.70 -5.90 4.99
C GLY A 52 18.76 -4.37 5.01
N THR A 53 18.11 -3.67 4.07
CA THR A 53 18.05 -2.20 4.08
C THR A 53 17.33 -1.66 5.31
N GLY A 54 16.35 -2.41 5.84
CA GLY A 54 15.66 -2.02 7.08
C GLY A 54 14.73 -0.83 6.91
N CYS A 55 14.10 -0.67 5.73
CA CYS A 55 13.15 0.41 5.48
C CYS A 55 12.01 0.42 6.50
N GLY A 56 11.76 1.60 7.10
CA GLY A 56 10.58 1.83 7.93
C GLY A 56 9.30 1.82 7.10
N VAL A 57 8.29 1.12 7.58
CA VAL A 57 6.97 1.03 6.95
C VAL A 57 5.87 1.39 7.93
N LEU A 58 4.83 2.04 7.43
CA LEU A 58 3.56 2.19 8.11
C LEU A 58 2.60 1.12 7.58
N VAL A 59 2.02 0.37 8.50
CA VAL A 59 1.08 -0.71 8.22
C VAL A 59 -0.31 -0.24 8.58
N GLY A 60 -1.18 -0.11 7.57
CA GLY A 60 -2.58 0.29 7.76
C GLY A 60 -3.45 -0.91 8.05
N VAL A 61 -4.11 -0.88 9.20
CA VAL A 61 -5.01 -1.94 9.69
C VAL A 61 -6.43 -1.40 9.77
N LYS A 62 -7.37 -2.15 9.19
CA LYS A 62 -8.81 -1.90 9.25
C LYS A 62 -9.52 -3.22 9.54
N ASP A 63 -10.42 -3.23 10.52
CA ASP A 63 -11.21 -4.40 10.92
C ASP A 63 -10.36 -5.67 11.15
N GLY A 64 -9.19 -5.49 11.81
CA GLY A 64 -8.26 -6.59 12.10
C GLY A 64 -7.47 -7.10 10.90
N ARG A 65 -7.57 -6.46 9.73
CA ARG A 65 -6.85 -6.85 8.52
C ARG A 65 -5.88 -5.75 8.08
N VAL A 66 -4.72 -6.15 7.60
CA VAL A 66 -3.78 -5.23 6.93
C VAL A 66 -4.33 -4.90 5.56
N VAL A 67 -4.64 -3.62 5.32
CA VAL A 67 -5.24 -3.15 4.07
C VAL A 67 -4.29 -2.31 3.24
N ALA A 68 -3.27 -1.73 3.86
CA ALA A 68 -2.31 -0.86 3.17
C ALA A 68 -0.92 -0.94 3.78
N THR A 69 0.09 -0.59 2.98
CA THR A 69 1.46 -0.34 3.44
C THR A 69 2.02 0.88 2.72
N GLN A 70 2.73 1.73 3.46
CA GLN A 70 3.43 2.88 2.91
C GLN A 70 4.76 3.07 3.64
N GLY A 71 5.68 3.86 3.07
CA GLY A 71 6.93 4.19 3.74
C GLY A 71 6.69 5.10 4.93
N ASP A 72 7.45 4.89 6.01
CA ASP A 72 7.45 5.78 7.17
C ASP A 72 8.30 7.01 6.86
N PRO A 73 7.73 8.23 6.78
CA PRO A 73 8.47 9.44 6.50
C PRO A 73 9.48 9.81 7.60
N ASP A 74 9.25 9.34 8.83
CA ASP A 74 10.15 9.59 9.95
C ASP A 74 11.32 8.59 10.01
N ALA A 75 11.29 7.53 9.19
CA ALA A 75 12.36 6.54 9.17
C ALA A 75 13.61 7.07 8.46
N PRO A 76 14.78 7.14 9.16
CA PRO A 76 15.99 7.75 8.59
C PRO A 76 16.56 6.98 7.40
N VAL A 77 16.24 5.70 7.28
CA VAL A 77 16.77 4.82 6.22
C VAL A 77 16.15 5.11 4.87
N ASN A 78 14.85 5.38 4.82
CA ASN A 78 14.10 5.46 3.57
C ASN A 78 13.25 6.72 3.41
N GLY A 79 13.11 7.56 4.44
CA GLY A 79 12.43 8.85 4.35
C GLY A 79 11.06 8.80 3.68
N GLY A 80 10.26 7.78 3.98
CA GLY A 80 8.94 7.59 3.38
C GLY A 80 8.91 6.85 2.04
N LEU A 81 10.06 6.55 1.44
CA LEU A 81 10.12 5.83 0.16
C LEU A 81 10.17 4.32 0.37
N LEU A 82 9.55 3.57 -0.53
CA LEU A 82 9.62 2.12 -0.58
C LEU A 82 9.90 1.65 -2.01
N CYS A 83 10.62 0.53 -2.13
CA CYS A 83 10.64 -0.19 -3.40
C CYS A 83 9.34 -0.97 -3.59
N ILE A 84 9.13 -1.53 -4.78
CA ILE A 84 7.93 -2.29 -5.11
C ILE A 84 7.61 -3.42 -4.11
N LYS A 85 8.61 -4.09 -3.56
CA LYS A 85 8.43 -5.15 -2.56
C LYS A 85 7.78 -4.62 -1.28
N GLY A 86 8.22 -3.45 -0.81
CA GLY A 86 7.68 -2.79 0.37
C GLY A 86 6.22 -2.36 0.20
N TYR A 87 5.88 -1.81 -0.97
CA TYR A 87 4.49 -1.43 -1.26
C TYR A 87 3.52 -2.61 -1.28
N PHE A 88 3.99 -3.81 -1.64
CA PHE A 88 3.15 -5.00 -1.73
C PHE A 88 3.21 -5.91 -0.50
N LEU A 89 3.80 -5.47 0.61
CA LEU A 89 3.89 -6.26 1.85
C LEU A 89 2.53 -6.79 2.33
N ALA A 90 1.48 -5.98 2.29
CA ALA A 90 0.14 -6.39 2.71
C ALA A 90 -0.41 -7.57 1.87
N LYS A 91 -0.10 -7.59 0.58
CA LYS A 91 -0.66 -8.60 -0.34
C LYS A 91 -0.14 -9.99 -0.10
N ILE A 92 1.13 -10.14 0.30
CA ILE A 92 1.72 -11.46 0.58
C ILE A 92 1.12 -12.14 1.79
N MET A 93 0.45 -11.39 2.69
CA MET A 93 -0.19 -11.97 3.87
C MET A 93 -1.48 -12.72 3.53
N TYR A 94 -2.09 -12.40 2.41
CA TYR A 94 -3.41 -12.91 2.01
C TYR A 94 -3.38 -13.64 0.66
N GLY A 95 -2.20 -14.08 0.21
CA GLY A 95 -2.05 -14.94 -0.96
C GLY A 95 -2.77 -16.28 -0.74
N LYS A 96 -3.40 -16.82 -1.79
CA LYS A 96 -4.09 -18.12 -1.73
C LYS A 96 -3.14 -19.27 -1.41
N ASP A 97 -1.89 -19.12 -1.80
CA ASP A 97 -0.79 -20.06 -1.64
C ASP A 97 0.01 -19.84 -0.35
N ARG A 98 -0.42 -18.88 0.50
CA ARG A 98 0.28 -18.61 1.75
C ARG A 98 0.14 -19.78 2.72
N LEU A 99 1.25 -20.36 3.10
CA LEU A 99 1.31 -21.38 4.12
C LEU A 99 0.97 -20.80 5.49
N THR A 100 -0.02 -21.37 6.15
CA THR A 100 -0.47 -21.02 7.50
C THR A 100 -0.07 -22.05 8.55
N ARG A 101 0.52 -23.15 8.12
CA ARG A 101 1.01 -24.24 8.95
C ARG A 101 2.26 -24.86 8.32
N PRO A 102 3.14 -25.49 9.11
CA PRO A 102 4.24 -26.29 8.56
C PRO A 102 3.73 -27.41 7.68
N LEU A 103 4.42 -27.64 6.57
CA LEU A 103 4.15 -28.76 5.68
C LEU A 103 5.34 -29.72 5.73
N LEU A 104 5.05 -31.02 5.74
CA LEU A 104 6.03 -32.10 5.66
C LEU A 104 5.78 -32.90 4.39
N ARG A 105 6.84 -33.25 3.68
CA ARG A 105 6.74 -34.19 2.56
C ARG A 105 6.56 -35.59 3.11
N MET A 106 5.51 -36.24 2.68
CA MET A 106 5.12 -37.54 3.16
C MET A 106 4.92 -38.53 1.98
N LYS A 107 5.30 -39.78 2.21
CA LYS A 107 4.98 -40.92 1.32
C LYS A 107 4.61 -42.07 2.21
N ASP A 108 3.49 -42.73 1.92
CA ASP A 108 2.97 -43.88 2.68
C ASP A 108 2.92 -43.65 4.22
N GLY A 109 2.56 -42.41 4.64
CA GLY A 109 2.46 -42.03 6.04
C GLY A 109 3.81 -41.79 6.74
N LYS A 110 4.93 -41.82 6.02
CA LYS A 110 6.27 -41.56 6.55
C LYS A 110 6.90 -40.35 5.90
N PHE A 111 7.82 -39.69 6.63
CA PHE A 111 8.61 -38.62 6.08
C PHE A 111 9.48 -39.11 4.92
N ASP A 112 9.36 -38.50 3.78
CA ASP A 112 10.16 -38.77 2.59
C ASP A 112 10.48 -37.48 1.86
N LYS A 113 11.78 -37.20 1.61
CA LYS A 113 12.21 -36.00 0.89
C LYS A 113 11.66 -35.89 -0.53
N ASN A 114 11.25 -37.01 -1.14
CA ASN A 114 10.63 -37.07 -2.47
C ASN A 114 9.11 -37.22 -2.41
N GLY A 115 8.53 -37.15 -1.22
CA GLY A 115 7.09 -37.21 -1.01
C GLY A 115 6.37 -35.94 -1.44
N GLU A 116 5.04 -35.97 -1.39
CA GLU A 116 4.18 -34.80 -1.65
C GLU A 116 3.86 -34.06 -0.34
N PHE A 117 3.45 -32.78 -0.49
CA PHE A 117 3.02 -31.93 0.62
C PHE A 117 1.54 -32.11 0.93
#